data_c5edabfc632a98760f524e3b03089300
#
_entry.id   c5edabfc632a98760f524e3b03089300
#
_cell.length_a   1.000
_cell.length_b   1.000
_cell.length_c   1.000
_cell.angle_alpha   90.00
_cell.angle_beta   90.00
_cell.angle_gamma   90.00
#
_symmetry.space_group_name_H-M   'P 1'
#
loop_
_entity.id
_entity.type
_entity.pdbx_description
1 polymer ?
#
loop_
_entity_poly.entity_id
_entity_poly.type
_entity_poly.pdbx_seq_one_letter_code
_entity_poly.pdbx_strand_id
1 'polypeptide(L)'
;MLVSIITICYNRQDTISKTIESVLNQDYPNIEYIIVDGNSNDGTKEIIRSYSDKISCFISEPDKGMYDAINKGLKLSNGDIIGLMHSDDEFYDNTVISQIVNEFKNNSITNGIYGNGIYVSNNTHENIIRDRIGGDFSLSKVKNGWLPLHPSVYLKKRLIEKYGHYNLDFQIASDTEFLLRYLYKHQIQLTYINSYLVKMRMGGLSTNYKRAIDVLLEDYRIYKYHGLNAFVVVFRKKIIALKQYLKIN
;
A
#
# COMPACT_ATOMS: atom_id res chain seq x y z
N MET A 1 4.36 2.54 20.71
CA MET A 1 3.45 2.92 19.61
C MET A 1 2.75 1.65 19.14
N LEU A 2 1.46 1.69 18.94
CA LEU A 2 0.71 0.59 18.32
C LEU A 2 0.71 0.78 16.79
N VAL A 3 1.00 -0.28 16.04
CA VAL A 3 0.98 -0.24 14.58
C VAL A 3 -0.16 -1.12 14.08
N SER A 4 -1.15 -0.53 13.42
CA SER A 4 -2.20 -1.30 12.74
C SER A 4 -1.74 -1.67 11.34
N ILE A 5 -1.68 -2.97 11.05
CA ILE A 5 -1.47 -3.50 9.70
C ILE A 5 -2.81 -4.03 9.20
N ILE A 6 -3.23 -3.52 8.05
CA ILE A 6 -4.52 -3.88 7.44
C ILE A 6 -4.25 -4.71 6.19
N THR A 7 -4.77 -5.93 6.16
CA THR A 7 -4.79 -6.78 4.96
C THR A 7 -6.21 -6.87 4.42
N ILE A 8 -6.37 -6.62 3.13
CA ILE A 8 -7.64 -6.81 2.43
C ILE A 8 -7.51 -7.99 1.47
N CYS A 9 -8.54 -8.82 1.38
CA CYS A 9 -8.51 -9.99 0.50
C CYS A 9 -9.88 -10.29 -0.12
N TYR A 10 -9.85 -10.92 -1.29
CA TYR A 10 -11.01 -11.52 -1.94
C TYR A 10 -10.52 -12.65 -2.85
N ASN A 11 -10.88 -13.91 -2.54
CA ASN A 11 -10.45 -15.12 -3.21
C ASN A 11 -8.92 -15.19 -3.37
N ARG A 12 -8.21 -15.43 -2.24
CA ARG A 12 -6.75 -15.44 -2.12
C ARG A 12 -6.22 -16.67 -1.38
N GLN A 13 -6.89 -17.81 -1.50
CA GLN A 13 -6.46 -19.06 -0.82
C GLN A 13 -4.99 -19.43 -1.09
N ASP A 14 -4.44 -19.10 -2.27
CA ASP A 14 -3.09 -19.49 -2.67
C ASP A 14 -1.99 -18.58 -2.10
N THR A 15 -2.34 -17.40 -1.60
CA THR A 15 -1.35 -16.38 -1.21
C THR A 15 -1.52 -15.89 0.23
N ILE A 16 -2.73 -15.89 0.76
CA ILE A 16 -3.06 -15.22 2.02
C ILE A 16 -2.26 -15.75 3.23
N SER A 17 -1.92 -17.06 3.28
CA SER A 17 -1.14 -17.62 4.39
C SER A 17 0.25 -16.99 4.48
N LYS A 18 0.94 -16.79 3.32
CA LYS A 18 2.26 -16.16 3.29
C LYS A 18 2.21 -14.72 3.75
N THR A 19 1.19 -13.98 3.32
CA THR A 19 0.96 -12.60 3.77
C THR A 19 0.75 -12.55 5.29
N ILE A 20 -0.12 -13.42 5.84
CA ILE A 20 -0.37 -13.50 7.29
C ILE A 20 0.93 -13.82 8.03
N GLU A 21 1.65 -14.82 7.61
CA GLU A 21 2.91 -15.22 8.23
C GLU A 21 3.95 -14.09 8.18
N SER A 22 4.04 -13.34 7.09
CA SER A 22 4.97 -12.21 6.98
C SER A 22 4.67 -11.09 7.97
N VAL A 23 3.39 -10.88 8.32
CA VAL A 23 2.98 -9.91 9.35
C VAL A 23 3.24 -10.46 10.75
N LEU A 24 2.86 -11.71 11.01
CA LEU A 24 3.00 -12.34 12.33
C LEU A 24 4.47 -12.60 12.73
N ASN A 25 5.37 -12.72 11.77
CA ASN A 25 6.80 -12.94 12.00
C ASN A 25 7.60 -11.64 12.16
N GLN A 26 6.94 -10.47 12.19
CA GLN A 26 7.65 -9.22 12.49
C GLN A 26 8.17 -9.21 13.92
N ASP A 27 9.38 -8.68 14.12
CA ASP A 27 10.07 -8.63 15.43
C ASP A 27 9.48 -7.59 16.40
N TYR A 28 8.56 -6.74 15.91
CA TYR A 28 7.91 -5.71 16.72
C TYR A 28 6.66 -6.25 17.43
N PRO A 29 6.57 -6.18 18.76
CA PRO A 29 5.51 -6.88 19.51
C PRO A 29 4.15 -6.19 19.52
N ASN A 30 4.09 -4.88 19.24
CA ASN A 30 2.85 -4.10 19.36
C ASN A 30 2.21 -3.87 17.99
N ILE A 31 1.78 -4.95 17.33
CA ILE A 31 1.06 -4.94 16.06
C ILE A 31 -0.40 -5.28 16.31
N GLU A 32 -1.29 -4.43 15.82
CA GLU A 32 -2.71 -4.73 15.65
C GLU A 32 -2.92 -5.22 14.21
N TYR A 33 -3.15 -6.51 14.05
CA TYR A 33 -3.36 -7.10 12.73
C TYR A 33 -4.84 -7.22 12.40
N ILE A 34 -5.29 -6.55 11.34
CA ILE A 34 -6.68 -6.48 10.90
C ILE A 34 -6.79 -7.09 9.51
N ILE A 35 -7.71 -8.05 9.33
CA ILE A 35 -8.00 -8.64 8.03
C ILE A 35 -9.44 -8.35 7.65
N VAL A 36 -9.64 -7.81 6.44
CA VAL A 36 -10.95 -7.56 5.85
C VAL A 36 -11.09 -8.41 4.58
N ASP A 37 -11.99 -9.36 4.63
CA ASP A 37 -12.30 -10.26 3.53
C ASP A 37 -13.59 -9.84 2.83
N GLY A 38 -13.56 -9.69 1.51
CA GLY A 38 -14.67 -9.31 0.64
C GLY A 38 -15.73 -10.41 0.43
N ASN A 39 -15.93 -11.29 1.43
CA ASN A 39 -16.81 -12.45 1.37
C ASN A 39 -16.31 -13.52 0.38
N SER A 40 -15.05 -13.92 0.50
CA SER A 40 -14.43 -15.00 -0.30
C SER A 40 -15.21 -16.32 -0.24
N ASN A 41 -15.07 -17.13 -1.28
CA ASN A 41 -15.74 -18.43 -1.42
C ASN A 41 -14.81 -19.55 -1.95
N ASP A 42 -13.49 -19.36 -1.82
CA ASP A 42 -12.44 -20.25 -2.36
C ASP A 42 -11.59 -20.95 -1.27
N GLY A 43 -11.94 -20.87 0.00
CA GLY A 43 -11.09 -21.38 1.10
C GLY A 43 -10.26 -20.31 1.82
N THR A 44 -10.23 -19.08 1.33
CA THR A 44 -9.51 -17.95 1.98
C THR A 44 -9.94 -17.77 3.43
N LYS A 45 -11.23 -17.82 3.73
CA LYS A 45 -11.79 -17.62 5.09
C LYS A 45 -11.33 -18.69 6.06
N GLU A 46 -11.28 -19.93 5.62
CA GLU A 46 -10.84 -21.07 6.41
C GLU A 46 -9.38 -20.94 6.80
N ILE A 47 -8.54 -20.51 5.85
CA ILE A 47 -7.12 -20.22 6.11
C ILE A 47 -6.98 -19.10 7.13
N ILE A 48 -7.69 -17.97 6.97
CA ILE A 48 -7.60 -16.85 7.92
C ILE A 48 -8.04 -17.30 9.32
N ARG A 49 -9.11 -18.08 9.44
CA ARG A 49 -9.61 -18.61 10.72
C ARG A 49 -8.60 -19.50 11.43
N SER A 50 -7.72 -20.18 10.70
CA SER A 50 -6.65 -20.99 11.31
C SER A 50 -5.60 -20.16 12.07
N TYR A 51 -5.58 -18.83 11.86
CA TYR A 51 -4.71 -17.88 12.57
C TYR A 51 -5.50 -16.96 13.55
N SER A 52 -6.74 -17.30 13.88
CA SER A 52 -7.65 -16.43 14.64
C SER A 52 -7.15 -15.98 16.00
N ASP A 53 -6.32 -16.79 16.65
CA ASP A 53 -5.69 -16.52 17.94
C ASP A 53 -4.57 -15.44 17.86
N LYS A 54 -4.11 -15.11 16.66
CA LYS A 54 -3.00 -14.18 16.38
C LYS A 54 -3.45 -12.94 15.61
N ILE A 55 -4.69 -12.90 15.11
CA ILE A 55 -5.27 -11.80 14.37
C ILE A 55 -6.13 -10.96 15.32
N SER A 56 -5.88 -9.64 15.39
CA SER A 56 -6.60 -8.74 16.29
C SER A 56 -8.06 -8.54 15.88
N CYS A 57 -8.33 -8.50 14.58
CA CYS A 57 -9.69 -8.35 14.05
C CYS A 57 -9.80 -9.01 12.67
N PHE A 58 -10.82 -9.84 12.51
CA PHE A 58 -11.18 -10.43 11.21
C PHE A 58 -12.66 -10.19 10.92
N ILE A 59 -12.96 -9.54 9.80
CA ILE A 59 -14.31 -9.41 9.26
C ILE A 59 -14.38 -9.97 7.85
N SER A 60 -15.49 -10.63 7.52
CA SER A 60 -15.77 -11.15 6.17
C SER A 60 -17.17 -10.76 5.78
N GLU A 61 -17.29 -9.84 4.84
CA GLU A 61 -18.56 -9.33 4.33
C GLU A 61 -18.38 -8.76 2.91
N PRO A 62 -19.44 -8.68 2.09
CA PRO A 62 -19.35 -8.07 0.77
C PRO A 62 -18.84 -6.63 0.84
N ASP A 63 -18.00 -6.27 -0.13
CA ASP A 63 -17.51 -4.91 -0.32
C ASP A 63 -17.83 -4.38 -1.72
N LYS A 64 -17.62 -3.08 -1.91
CA LYS A 64 -17.74 -2.37 -3.20
C LYS A 64 -16.41 -2.29 -3.95
N GLY A 65 -15.47 -3.19 -3.65
CA GLY A 65 -14.13 -3.24 -4.19
C GLY A 65 -13.04 -2.96 -3.15
N MET A 66 -11.81 -3.10 -3.58
CA MET A 66 -10.59 -3.05 -2.75
C MET A 66 -10.55 -1.85 -1.79
N TYR A 67 -10.86 -0.66 -2.27
CA TYR A 67 -10.78 0.57 -1.45
C TYR A 67 -11.89 0.66 -0.40
N ASP A 68 -13.05 0.06 -0.63
CA ASP A 68 -14.09 -0.08 0.39
C ASP A 68 -13.61 -1.01 1.51
N ALA A 69 -12.99 -2.13 1.16
CA ALA A 69 -12.38 -3.04 2.13
C ALA A 69 -11.28 -2.33 2.95
N ILE A 70 -10.39 -1.55 2.30
CA ILE A 70 -9.39 -0.75 3.01
C ILE A 70 -10.06 0.24 3.97
N ASN A 71 -11.10 0.94 3.52
CA ASN A 71 -11.82 1.91 4.36
C ASN A 71 -12.49 1.25 5.58
N LYS A 72 -12.99 0.01 5.44
CA LYS A 72 -13.49 -0.77 6.59
C LYS A 72 -12.36 -1.07 7.58
N GLY A 73 -11.21 -1.54 7.09
CA GLY A 73 -10.02 -1.79 7.92
C GLY A 73 -9.52 -0.52 8.63
N LEU A 74 -9.51 0.62 7.96
CA LEU A 74 -9.13 1.91 8.55
C LEU A 74 -10.06 2.32 9.70
N LYS A 75 -11.36 2.07 9.59
CA LYS A 75 -12.33 2.35 10.65
C LYS A 75 -12.15 1.44 11.87
N LEU A 76 -11.67 0.23 11.68
CA LEU A 76 -11.44 -0.75 12.75
C LEU A 76 -10.07 -0.54 13.44
N SER A 77 -9.16 0.17 12.79
CA SER A 77 -7.79 0.33 13.30
C SER A 77 -7.71 1.26 14.51
N ASN A 78 -6.91 0.89 15.52
CA ASN A 78 -6.68 1.66 16.74
C ASN A 78 -5.23 2.15 16.88
N GLY A 79 -4.32 1.69 16.01
CA GLY A 79 -2.90 2.01 16.07
C GLY A 79 -2.58 3.49 15.88
N ASP A 80 -1.47 3.91 16.48
CA ASP A 80 -0.89 5.26 16.27
C ASP A 80 -0.44 5.46 14.81
N ILE A 81 0.01 4.35 14.21
CA ILE A 81 0.54 4.25 12.85
C ILE A 81 -0.29 3.22 12.08
N ILE A 82 -0.62 3.54 10.84
CA ILE A 82 -1.35 2.66 9.94
C ILE A 82 -0.47 2.29 8.74
N GLY A 83 -0.40 1.00 8.44
CA GLY A 83 0.20 0.44 7.22
C GLY A 83 -0.75 -0.55 6.54
N LEU A 84 -0.53 -0.76 5.25
CA LEU A 84 -1.30 -1.72 4.44
C LEU A 84 -0.38 -2.85 3.99
N MET A 85 -0.91 -4.08 4.00
CA MET A 85 -0.28 -5.25 3.40
C MET A 85 -1.33 -5.97 2.54
N HIS A 86 -1.16 -5.98 1.22
CA HIS A 86 -2.12 -6.67 0.35
C HIS A 86 -1.97 -8.18 0.46
N SER A 87 -3.03 -8.91 0.17
CA SER A 87 -3.15 -10.36 0.38
C SER A 87 -2.28 -11.26 -0.52
N ASP A 88 -1.49 -10.67 -1.38
CA ASP A 88 -0.49 -11.32 -2.23
C ASP A 88 0.92 -10.73 -2.06
N ASP A 89 1.08 -9.78 -1.12
CA ASP A 89 2.35 -9.14 -0.80
C ASP A 89 2.90 -9.66 0.55
N GLU A 90 4.19 -9.44 0.78
CA GLU A 90 4.91 -9.84 1.98
C GLU A 90 5.81 -8.68 2.46
N PHE A 91 6.06 -8.57 3.76
CA PHE A 91 7.15 -7.73 4.25
C PHE A 91 8.48 -8.20 3.66
N TYR A 92 9.39 -7.25 3.43
CA TYR A 92 10.70 -7.60 2.85
C TYR A 92 11.50 -8.51 3.77
N ASP A 93 11.48 -8.24 5.07
CA ASP A 93 12.04 -9.07 6.13
C ASP A 93 11.26 -8.89 7.44
N ASN A 94 11.70 -9.55 8.51
CA ASN A 94 11.04 -9.52 9.81
C ASN A 94 11.32 -8.25 10.64
N THR A 95 12.14 -7.32 10.20
CA THR A 95 12.53 -6.10 10.94
C THR A 95 11.86 -4.84 10.43
N VAL A 96 11.03 -4.94 9.39
CA VAL A 96 10.42 -3.77 8.73
C VAL A 96 9.64 -2.90 9.71
N ILE A 97 8.80 -3.48 10.55
CA ILE A 97 7.98 -2.69 11.49
C ILE A 97 8.84 -2.03 12.56
N SER A 98 9.86 -2.70 13.08
CA SER A 98 10.84 -2.11 14.00
C SER A 98 11.57 -0.92 13.39
N GLN A 99 12.00 -1.02 12.13
CA GLN A 99 12.65 0.09 11.41
C GLN A 99 11.71 1.30 11.31
N ILE A 100 10.46 1.08 10.92
CA ILE A 100 9.44 2.14 10.81
C ILE A 100 9.19 2.80 12.16
N VAL A 101 8.97 2.01 13.21
CA VAL A 101 8.71 2.55 14.56
C VAL A 101 9.91 3.33 15.10
N ASN A 102 11.13 2.83 14.87
CA ASN A 102 12.35 3.53 15.29
C ASN A 102 12.47 4.89 14.60
N GLU A 103 12.18 4.97 13.28
CA GLU A 103 12.19 6.26 12.59
C GLU A 103 11.13 7.23 13.12
N PHE A 104 9.90 6.76 13.42
CA PHE A 104 8.88 7.62 14.08
C PHE A 104 9.29 8.10 15.48
N LYS A 105 10.05 7.29 16.24
CA LYS A 105 10.57 7.68 17.55
C LYS A 105 11.70 8.70 17.43
N ASN A 106 12.61 8.51 16.49
CA ASN A 106 13.78 9.37 16.29
C ASN A 106 13.40 10.70 15.63
N ASN A 107 12.34 10.72 14.84
CA ASN A 107 11.85 11.89 14.11
C ASN A 107 10.39 12.18 14.48
N SER A 108 10.18 12.80 15.64
CA SER A 108 8.85 13.07 16.20
C SER A 108 7.97 13.97 15.32
N ILE A 109 8.58 14.79 14.47
CA ILE A 109 7.85 15.68 13.55
C ILE A 109 7.35 14.98 12.30
N THR A 110 7.88 13.79 11.95
CA THR A 110 7.43 13.09 10.74
C THR A 110 5.95 12.76 10.81
N ASN A 111 5.27 12.94 9.70
CA ASN A 111 3.85 12.64 9.54
C ASN A 111 3.61 11.22 9.01
N GLY A 112 4.58 10.69 8.32
CA GLY A 112 4.56 9.33 7.76
C GLY A 112 5.91 8.99 7.17
N ILE A 113 6.07 7.70 6.89
CA ILE A 113 7.30 7.10 6.40
C ILE A 113 6.98 6.33 5.12
N TYR A 114 7.94 6.25 4.22
CA TYR A 114 7.91 5.32 3.08
C TYR A 114 9.31 4.82 2.77
N GLY A 115 9.38 3.69 2.08
CA GLY A 115 10.64 3.08 1.68
C GLY A 115 10.60 2.49 0.27
N ASN A 116 11.51 1.57 0.02
CA ASN A 116 11.64 0.85 -1.23
C ASN A 116 10.73 -0.39 -1.26
N GLY A 117 10.49 -0.92 -2.43
CA GLY A 117 9.83 -2.20 -2.61
C GLY A 117 10.29 -2.89 -3.89
N ILE A 118 10.13 -4.19 -3.95
CA ILE A 118 10.43 -4.98 -5.13
C ILE A 118 9.16 -5.65 -5.66
N TYR A 119 9.12 -5.87 -6.98
CA TYR A 119 8.15 -6.75 -7.60
C TYR A 119 8.82 -8.06 -7.95
N VAL A 120 8.20 -9.16 -7.53
CA VAL A 120 8.70 -10.52 -7.79
C VAL A 120 7.76 -11.29 -8.73
N SER A 121 8.32 -12.31 -9.40
CA SER A 121 7.53 -13.18 -10.27
C SER A 121 6.55 -14.03 -9.46
N ASN A 122 5.45 -14.44 -10.11
CA ASN A 122 4.49 -15.38 -9.51
C ASN A 122 5.03 -16.84 -9.46
N ASN A 123 6.18 -17.10 -10.07
CA ASN A 123 6.82 -18.42 -10.04
C ASN A 123 7.59 -18.59 -8.73
N THR A 124 7.77 -19.83 -8.32
CA THR A 124 8.31 -20.31 -7.06
C THR A 124 9.67 -19.73 -6.64
N HIS A 125 10.33 -19.01 -7.48
CA HIS A 125 11.62 -18.40 -7.20
C HIS A 125 11.54 -16.89 -7.46
N GLU A 126 11.78 -16.15 -6.42
CA GLU A 126 11.81 -14.72 -6.20
C GLU A 126 12.70 -13.93 -7.19
N ASN A 127 12.48 -14.11 -8.50
CA ASN A 127 13.14 -13.26 -9.48
C ASN A 127 12.57 -11.86 -9.38
N ILE A 128 13.43 -10.90 -9.05
CA ILE A 128 13.08 -9.49 -9.03
C ILE A 128 12.80 -9.05 -10.47
N ILE A 129 11.56 -8.65 -10.73
CA ILE A 129 11.12 -8.15 -12.04
C ILE A 129 11.27 -6.63 -12.12
N ARG A 130 11.09 -5.95 -10.98
CA ARG A 130 11.16 -4.51 -10.92
C ARG A 130 11.61 -4.08 -9.55
N ASP A 131 12.63 -3.22 -9.52
CA ASP A 131 13.09 -2.55 -8.32
C ASP A 131 12.45 -1.16 -8.24
N ARG A 132 11.86 -0.84 -7.09
CA ARG A 132 11.21 0.43 -6.86
C ARG A 132 11.85 1.18 -5.70
N ILE A 133 12.87 1.94 -6.02
CA ILE A 133 13.53 2.85 -5.08
C ILE A 133 12.67 4.10 -4.90
N GLY A 134 12.32 4.40 -3.66
CA GLY A 134 11.51 5.57 -3.30
C GLY A 134 12.26 6.88 -3.53
N GLY A 135 13.46 6.98 -2.96
CA GLY A 135 14.26 8.20 -2.99
C GLY A 135 13.64 9.36 -2.20
N ASP A 136 14.38 10.44 -2.03
CA ASP A 136 13.96 11.58 -1.21
C ASP A 136 12.64 12.21 -1.66
N PHE A 137 11.79 12.55 -0.68
CA PHE A 137 10.55 13.26 -0.90
C PHE A 137 10.78 14.65 -1.48
N SER A 138 9.96 15.01 -2.45
CA SER A 138 9.91 16.37 -2.98
C SER A 138 8.51 16.66 -3.55
N LEU A 139 7.92 17.78 -3.15
CA LEU A 139 6.66 18.25 -3.69
C LEU A 139 6.72 18.48 -5.21
N SER A 140 7.88 18.89 -5.72
CA SER A 140 8.10 19.02 -7.16
C SER A 140 8.01 17.67 -7.88
N LYS A 141 8.56 16.58 -7.29
CA LYS A 141 8.41 15.24 -7.84
C LYS A 141 6.94 14.80 -7.87
N VAL A 142 6.18 15.08 -6.80
CA VAL A 142 4.74 14.76 -6.71
C VAL A 142 3.97 15.48 -7.81
N LYS A 143 4.19 16.79 -8.01
CA LYS A 143 3.61 17.57 -9.11
C LYS A 143 3.93 17.02 -10.51
N ASN A 144 5.02 16.29 -10.64
CA ASN A 144 5.47 15.68 -11.87
C ASN A 144 5.13 14.19 -12.02
N GLY A 145 4.23 13.66 -11.17
CA GLY A 145 3.68 12.30 -11.29
C GLY A 145 4.44 11.22 -10.53
N TRP A 146 5.46 11.59 -9.74
CA TRP A 146 6.07 10.64 -8.80
C TRP A 146 5.22 10.55 -7.54
N LEU A 147 4.97 9.33 -7.09
CA LEU A 147 4.38 9.02 -5.80
C LEU A 147 5.17 7.89 -5.15
N PRO A 148 5.25 7.82 -3.81
CA PRO A 148 5.83 6.67 -3.13
C PRO A 148 5.06 5.40 -3.49
N LEU A 149 5.69 4.25 -3.31
CA LEU A 149 5.04 2.96 -3.48
C LEU A 149 3.98 2.80 -2.38
N HIS A 150 2.72 2.70 -2.75
CA HIS A 150 1.60 2.76 -1.82
C HIS A 150 1.69 1.76 -0.64
N PRO A 151 1.97 0.45 -0.83
CA PRO A 151 2.11 -0.49 0.30
C PRO A 151 3.36 -0.25 1.17
N SER A 152 4.29 0.63 0.76
CA SER A 152 5.43 1.03 1.59
C SER A 152 5.15 2.27 2.45
N VAL A 153 3.94 2.83 2.38
CA VAL A 153 3.59 4.08 3.08
C VAL A 153 2.95 3.78 4.42
N TYR A 154 3.50 4.37 5.47
CA TYR A 154 2.99 4.30 6.84
C TYR A 154 2.65 5.71 7.32
N LEU A 155 1.42 5.91 7.78
CA LEU A 155 0.91 7.23 8.18
C LEU A 155 0.49 7.24 9.65
N LYS A 156 0.67 8.37 10.33
CA LYS A 156 0.02 8.60 11.63
C LYS A 156 -1.51 8.58 11.44
N LYS A 157 -2.22 7.81 12.27
CA LYS A 157 -3.69 7.65 12.22
C LYS A 157 -4.42 9.00 12.20
N ARG A 158 -3.97 9.97 13.00
CA ARG A 158 -4.55 11.33 13.05
C ARG A 158 -4.65 12.02 11.68
N LEU A 159 -3.80 11.66 10.71
CA LEU A 159 -3.86 12.24 9.37
C LEU A 159 -5.03 11.65 8.58
N ILE A 160 -5.28 10.36 8.75
CA ILE A 160 -6.39 9.66 8.11
C ILE A 160 -7.72 10.20 8.66
N GLU A 161 -7.81 10.40 9.97
CA GLU A 161 -8.96 11.03 10.61
C GLU A 161 -9.18 12.48 10.12
N LYS A 162 -8.10 13.23 9.93
CA LYS A 162 -8.17 14.64 9.52
C LYS A 162 -8.45 14.84 8.04
N TYR A 163 -7.84 14.03 7.16
CA TYR A 163 -7.86 14.26 5.72
C TYR A 163 -8.69 13.24 4.95
N GLY A 164 -9.26 12.26 5.66
CA GLY A 164 -10.25 11.30 5.15
C GLY A 164 -9.65 10.05 4.54
N HIS A 165 -10.53 9.09 4.30
CA HIS A 165 -10.27 7.76 3.77
C HIS A 165 -10.08 7.77 2.24
N TYR A 166 -9.97 6.57 1.63
CA TYR A 166 -9.92 6.41 0.18
C TYR A 166 -11.24 6.84 -0.45
N ASN A 167 -11.15 7.56 -1.56
CA ASN A 167 -12.33 8.02 -2.31
C ASN A 167 -12.85 6.89 -3.21
N LEU A 168 -14.09 6.46 -2.96
CA LEU A 168 -14.72 5.35 -3.69
C LEU A 168 -15.23 5.74 -5.10
N ASP A 169 -15.16 7.02 -5.48
CA ASP A 169 -15.44 7.45 -6.86
C ASP A 169 -14.34 7.01 -7.84
N PHE A 170 -13.18 6.59 -7.31
CA PHE A 170 -12.06 6.03 -8.05
C PHE A 170 -11.89 4.57 -7.68
N GLN A 171 -12.12 3.66 -8.65
CA GLN A 171 -12.17 2.23 -8.37
C GLN A 171 -10.85 1.49 -8.59
N ILE A 172 -9.93 2.08 -9.37
CA ILE A 172 -8.68 1.43 -9.78
C ILE A 172 -7.45 2.15 -9.22
N ALA A 173 -7.49 3.47 -9.13
CA ALA A 173 -6.36 4.32 -8.76
C ALA A 173 -6.67 5.26 -7.58
N SER A 174 -7.57 4.87 -6.67
CA SER A 174 -7.87 5.68 -5.48
C SER A 174 -6.66 5.85 -4.54
N ASP A 175 -5.66 4.97 -4.61
CA ASP A 175 -4.36 5.15 -3.99
C ASP A 175 -3.61 6.38 -4.53
N THR A 176 -3.67 6.62 -5.85
CA THR A 176 -3.13 7.83 -6.48
C THR A 176 -3.86 9.06 -5.98
N GLU A 177 -5.20 9.03 -5.89
CA GLU A 177 -5.99 10.14 -5.33
C GLU A 177 -5.62 10.40 -3.87
N PHE A 178 -5.60 9.35 -3.04
CA PHE A 178 -5.26 9.43 -1.64
C PHE A 178 -3.89 10.07 -1.42
N LEU A 179 -2.86 9.58 -2.10
CA LEU A 179 -1.51 10.12 -2.00
C LEU A 179 -1.42 11.57 -2.52
N LEU A 180 -2.09 11.93 -3.63
CA LEU A 180 -2.12 13.30 -4.11
C LEU A 180 -2.83 14.25 -3.15
N ARG A 181 -3.95 13.82 -2.57
CA ARG A 181 -4.66 14.60 -1.57
C ARG A 181 -3.76 14.91 -0.36
N TYR A 182 -3.06 13.92 0.15
CA TYR A 182 -2.16 14.09 1.29
C TYR A 182 -0.92 14.89 0.93
N LEU A 183 -0.19 14.50 -0.11
CA LEU A 183 1.13 15.03 -0.40
C LEU A 183 1.09 16.36 -1.17
N TYR A 184 0.14 16.50 -2.09
CA TYR A 184 0.03 17.69 -2.93
C TYR A 184 -0.93 18.72 -2.37
N LYS A 185 -2.20 18.33 -2.09
CA LYS A 185 -3.23 19.26 -1.61
C LYS A 185 -2.97 19.73 -0.18
N HIS A 186 -2.66 18.79 0.72
CA HIS A 186 -2.39 19.09 2.15
C HIS A 186 -0.91 19.24 2.48
N GLN A 187 -0.02 19.11 1.50
CA GLN A 187 1.43 19.30 1.62
C GLN A 187 2.07 18.51 2.78
N ILE A 188 1.54 17.31 3.03
CA ILE A 188 2.10 16.40 4.02
C ILE A 188 3.44 15.90 3.54
N GLN A 189 4.49 16.12 4.32
CA GLN A 189 5.82 15.60 4.04
C GLN A 189 5.99 14.24 4.69
N LEU A 190 6.55 13.31 3.93
CA LEU A 190 6.90 11.98 4.40
C LEU A 190 8.42 11.85 4.51
N THR A 191 8.87 11.08 5.47
CA THR A 191 10.28 10.71 5.62
C THR A 191 10.57 9.46 4.78
N TYR A 192 11.59 9.54 3.94
CA TYR A 192 12.10 8.39 3.20
C TYR A 192 13.11 7.61 4.05
N ILE A 193 12.93 6.31 4.14
CA ILE A 193 13.95 5.40 4.67
C ILE A 193 14.50 4.56 3.52
N ASN A 194 15.83 4.51 3.40
CA ASN A 194 16.51 3.74 2.36
C ASN A 194 16.57 2.25 2.73
N SER A 195 15.39 1.66 2.92
CA SER A 195 15.21 0.24 3.22
C SER A 195 14.09 -0.33 2.35
N TYR A 196 14.21 -1.61 2.01
CA TYR A 196 13.12 -2.34 1.38
C TYR A 196 12.09 -2.72 2.43
N LEU A 197 10.83 -2.40 2.18
CA LEU A 197 9.74 -2.62 3.13
C LEU A 197 8.79 -3.72 2.65
N VAL A 198 8.65 -3.90 1.35
CA VAL A 198 7.63 -4.79 0.78
C VAL A 198 8.12 -5.54 -0.46
N LYS A 199 7.75 -6.80 -0.55
CA LYS A 199 7.83 -7.66 -1.73
C LYS A 199 6.42 -7.77 -2.31
N MET A 200 6.22 -7.31 -3.53
CA MET A 200 4.94 -7.33 -4.23
C MET A 200 4.94 -8.39 -5.34
N ARG A 201 3.85 -9.14 -5.46
CA ARG A 201 3.70 -10.08 -6.58
C ARG A 201 3.16 -9.38 -7.81
N MET A 202 3.68 -9.77 -8.97
CA MET A 202 3.13 -9.29 -10.25
C MET A 202 1.75 -9.89 -10.51
N GLY A 203 0.85 -9.11 -11.10
CA GLY A 203 -0.50 -9.58 -11.49
C GLY A 203 -1.66 -8.92 -10.73
N GLY A 204 -1.38 -8.00 -9.81
CA GLY A 204 -2.40 -7.18 -9.16
C GLY A 204 -3.18 -6.29 -10.12
N LEU A 205 -4.23 -5.62 -9.62
CA LEU A 205 -5.14 -4.78 -10.43
C LEU A 205 -4.43 -3.71 -11.27
N SER A 206 -3.42 -3.06 -10.70
CA SER A 206 -2.66 -1.98 -11.37
C SER A 206 -1.64 -2.47 -12.39
N THR A 207 -1.27 -3.75 -12.36
CA THR A 207 -0.31 -4.37 -13.29
C THR A 207 -0.99 -5.18 -14.38
N ASN A 208 -2.32 -5.30 -14.35
CA ASN A 208 -3.09 -6.02 -15.37
C ASN A 208 -3.17 -5.20 -16.65
N TYR A 209 -2.50 -5.67 -17.71
CA TYR A 209 -2.48 -5.01 -19.03
C TYR A 209 -3.87 -4.79 -19.65
N LYS A 210 -4.86 -5.66 -19.34
CA LYS A 210 -6.24 -5.53 -19.82
C LYS A 210 -6.95 -4.27 -19.26
N ARG A 211 -6.48 -3.74 -18.14
CA ARG A 211 -7.01 -2.53 -17.50
C ARG A 211 -6.12 -1.29 -17.70
N ALA A 212 -5.08 -1.39 -18.52
CA ALA A 212 -4.10 -0.31 -18.68
C ALA A 212 -4.74 1.00 -19.17
N ILE A 213 -5.77 0.93 -20.01
CA ILE A 213 -6.52 2.11 -20.48
C ILE A 213 -7.36 2.70 -19.36
N ASP A 214 -8.07 1.87 -18.59
CA ASP A 214 -8.93 2.32 -17.49
C ASP A 214 -8.09 3.00 -16.40
N VAL A 215 -6.93 2.41 -16.04
CA VAL A 215 -5.95 3.01 -15.13
C VAL A 215 -5.51 4.39 -15.65
N LEU A 216 -5.24 4.52 -16.93
CA LEU A 216 -4.77 5.76 -17.54
C LEU A 216 -5.85 6.84 -17.54
N LEU A 217 -7.09 6.47 -17.83
CA LEU A 217 -8.24 7.38 -17.79
C LEU A 217 -8.55 7.83 -16.36
N GLU A 218 -8.46 6.92 -15.39
CA GLU A 218 -8.70 7.25 -14.00
C GLU A 218 -7.57 8.13 -13.43
N ASP A 219 -6.30 7.81 -13.71
CA ASP A 219 -5.16 8.69 -13.41
C ASP A 219 -5.38 10.10 -13.98
N TYR A 220 -5.79 10.20 -15.26
CA TYR A 220 -6.07 11.50 -15.89
C TYR A 220 -7.15 12.28 -15.14
N ARG A 221 -8.28 11.64 -14.78
CA ARG A 221 -9.36 12.25 -14.00
C ARG A 221 -8.87 12.73 -12.64
N ILE A 222 -8.05 11.93 -11.94
CA ILE A 222 -7.50 12.25 -10.62
C ILE A 222 -6.58 13.47 -10.69
N TYR A 223 -5.61 13.50 -11.62
CA TYR A 223 -4.71 14.64 -11.75
C TYR A 223 -5.46 15.93 -12.14
N LYS A 224 -6.47 15.83 -13.01
CA LYS A 224 -7.35 16.94 -13.35
C LYS A 224 -8.17 17.42 -12.15
N TYR A 225 -8.71 16.50 -11.35
CA TYR A 225 -9.45 16.79 -10.11
C TYR A 225 -8.60 17.60 -9.11
N HIS A 226 -7.30 17.31 -9.03
CA HIS A 226 -6.35 18.04 -8.20
C HIS A 226 -5.77 19.31 -8.85
N GLY A 227 -6.26 19.73 -10.01
CA GLY A 227 -5.83 20.97 -10.70
C GLY A 227 -4.44 20.88 -11.34
N LEU A 228 -3.91 19.69 -11.56
CA LEU A 228 -2.65 19.48 -12.25
C LEU A 228 -2.87 19.33 -13.78
N ASN A 229 -1.83 19.60 -14.57
CA ASN A 229 -1.86 19.31 -16.00
C ASN A 229 -1.83 17.79 -16.22
N ALA A 230 -3.03 17.18 -16.23
CA ALA A 230 -3.21 15.74 -16.21
C ALA A 230 -2.49 15.05 -17.39
N PHE A 231 -2.51 15.62 -18.59
CA PHE A 231 -1.84 15.04 -19.76
C PHE A 231 -0.33 14.94 -19.54
N VAL A 232 0.30 16.02 -19.12
CA VAL A 232 1.75 16.07 -18.89
C VAL A 232 2.15 15.13 -17.75
N VAL A 233 1.37 15.10 -16.66
CA VAL A 233 1.69 14.28 -15.48
C VAL A 233 1.53 12.81 -15.77
N VAL A 234 0.46 12.39 -16.41
CA VAL A 234 0.23 10.97 -16.78
C VAL A 234 1.32 10.49 -17.74
N PHE A 235 1.71 11.30 -18.72
CA PHE A 235 2.81 10.98 -19.63
C PHE A 235 4.13 10.78 -18.88
N ARG A 236 4.50 11.70 -17.98
CA ARG A 236 5.69 11.60 -17.13
C ARG A 236 5.66 10.38 -16.21
N LYS A 237 4.51 10.08 -15.60
CA LYS A 237 4.31 8.87 -14.76
C LYS A 237 4.67 7.59 -15.54
N LYS A 238 4.28 7.50 -16.82
CA LYS A 238 4.61 6.37 -17.68
C LYS A 238 6.11 6.28 -18.00
N ILE A 239 6.77 7.41 -18.27
CA ILE A 239 8.23 7.45 -18.48
C ILE A 239 8.97 7.01 -17.21
N ILE A 240 8.56 7.48 -16.03
CA ILE A 240 9.15 7.07 -14.74
C ILE A 240 9.00 5.55 -14.56
N ALA A 241 7.81 5.01 -14.83
CA ALA A 241 7.56 3.57 -14.73
C ALA A 241 8.46 2.77 -15.68
N LEU A 242 8.59 3.20 -16.94
CA LEU A 242 9.44 2.52 -17.94
C LEU A 242 10.91 2.47 -17.51
N LYS A 243 11.43 3.58 -16.97
CA LYS A 243 12.83 3.63 -16.48
C LYS A 243 13.12 2.65 -15.34
N GLN A 244 12.12 2.27 -14.56
CA GLN A 244 12.28 1.31 -13.45
C GLN A 244 12.43 -0.13 -13.94
N TYR A 245 11.84 -0.47 -15.11
CA TYR A 245 12.06 -1.77 -15.76
C TYR A 245 13.43 -1.87 -16.43
N LEU A 246 13.95 -0.75 -16.94
CA LEU A 246 15.27 -0.72 -17.64
C LEU A 246 16.48 -0.76 -16.69
N LYS A 247 16.31 -0.54 -15.39
CA LYS A 247 17.39 -0.57 -14.40
C LYS A 247 17.73 -1.97 -13.88
N ILE A 248 17.00 -3.00 -14.29
CA ILE A 248 17.16 -4.40 -13.84
C ILE A 248 18.02 -5.22 -14.81
N ASN A 249 18.48 -4.63 -15.92
CA ASN A 249 19.35 -5.27 -16.91
C ASN A 249 20.81 -4.86 -16.73
#